data_bc2dfa0a8ec174a1cd903000c81b14ea
#
_entry.id   bc2dfa0a8ec174a1cd903000c81b14ea
#
_cell.length_a   1.000
_cell.length_b   1.000
_cell.length_c   1.000
_cell.angle_alpha   90.00
_cell.angle_beta   90.00
_cell.angle_gamma   90.00
#
_symmetry.space_group_name_H-M   'P 1'
#
loop_
_entity.id
_entity.type
_entity.pdbx_description
1 polymer ?
#
loop_
_entity_poly.entity_id
_entity_poly.type
_entity_poly.pdbx_seq_one_letter_code
_entity_poly.pdbx_strand_id
1 'polypeptide(L)'
;MYNRSPVLRAILSAATVLLLMTGCHPAMSTQSDSTTKSHVAPNEFPLKFVDHSFEPYCYNTLACKVIYSNYDFNLLDADTPSGPPPSPGYRDDWWPASHGGIRNFPSPAEVRWTSLDGAAHEMKVDMGGIFKNERVLYKVPDREILDGIFPQGLVAGPSIFLEVNDRTINVYMAAMIPTTAEQIPGNKYSRARTDLVLAWTHTY
;
A
#
# COMPACT_ATOMS: atom_id res chain seq x y z
N MET A 1 -38.68 19.40 -45.06
CA MET A 1 -39.54 20.57 -44.87
C MET A 1 -38.74 21.50 -43.98
N TYR A 2 -38.04 22.47 -44.51
CA TYR A 2 -38.42 23.85 -44.75
C TYR A 2 -38.86 24.55 -43.45
N ASN A 3 -38.17 25.62 -42.89
CA ASN A 3 -37.92 26.94 -43.44
C ASN A 3 -37.00 27.71 -42.44
N ARG A 4 -35.90 28.27 -42.75
CA ARG A 4 -35.54 29.66 -43.25
C ARG A 4 -35.87 30.81 -42.27
N SER A 5 -34.76 31.52 -41.99
CA SER A 5 -34.50 32.85 -41.47
C SER A 5 -35.46 33.97 -41.99
N PRO A 6 -35.40 35.22 -41.48
CA PRO A 6 -34.36 36.21 -41.86
C PRO A 6 -33.98 37.24 -40.75
N VAL A 7 -32.74 37.74 -40.70
CA VAL A 7 -32.17 39.01 -41.18
C VAL A 7 -33.00 40.27 -40.93
N LEU A 8 -32.46 41.29 -40.18
CA LEU A 8 -32.28 42.65 -40.71
C LEU A 8 -31.63 43.63 -39.69
N ARG A 9 -30.46 44.22 -40.09
CA ARG A 9 -30.04 45.65 -40.14
C ARG A 9 -30.02 46.47 -38.82
N ALA A 10 -28.86 46.86 -38.33
CA ALA A 10 -28.02 48.04 -38.71
C ALA A 10 -28.65 49.40 -38.40
N ILE A 11 -28.06 50.16 -37.48
CA ILE A 11 -27.92 51.65 -37.62
C ILE A 11 -26.61 52.09 -36.93
N LEU A 12 -25.84 52.81 -37.71
CA LEU A 12 -24.65 53.61 -37.38
C LEU A 12 -25.02 54.80 -36.52
N SER A 13 -24.21 55.17 -35.54
CA SER A 13 -24.06 56.54 -35.09
C SER A 13 -22.65 56.78 -34.56
N ALA A 14 -21.92 57.57 -35.30
CA ALA A 14 -20.63 58.15 -34.97
C ALA A 14 -20.82 59.27 -33.92
N ALA A 15 -20.01 59.26 -32.89
CA ALA A 15 -19.78 60.44 -32.05
C ALA A 15 -18.30 60.51 -31.69
N THR A 16 -17.65 61.48 -32.29
CA THR A 16 -16.27 61.94 -32.08
C THR A 16 -16.16 62.68 -30.74
N VAL A 17 -15.31 62.26 -29.82
CA VAL A 17 -14.87 63.10 -28.69
C VAL A 17 -13.40 62.79 -28.37
N LEU A 18 -12.60 63.74 -28.70
CA LEU A 18 -11.47 64.45 -28.10
C LEU A 18 -10.49 63.73 -27.20
N LEU A 19 -9.22 63.67 -27.67
CA LEU A 19 -8.03 63.32 -26.94
C LEU A 19 -7.82 64.14 -25.67
N LEU A 20 -7.58 63.51 -24.55
CA LEU A 20 -6.75 64.00 -23.43
C LEU A 20 -5.68 62.97 -23.13
N MET A 21 -4.47 63.31 -23.56
CA MET A 21 -3.24 62.60 -23.23
C MET A 21 -2.90 62.82 -21.76
N THR A 22 -3.20 61.91 -20.89
CA THR A 22 -2.55 61.84 -19.57
C THR A 22 -1.61 60.67 -19.56
N GLY A 23 -0.29 60.97 -19.56
CA GLY A 23 0.77 59.97 -19.48
C GLY A 23 0.69 59.19 -18.19
N CYS A 24 0.35 57.92 -18.26
CA CYS A 24 0.60 56.97 -17.20
C CYS A 24 1.98 56.38 -17.42
N HIS A 25 2.89 56.67 -16.51
CA HIS A 25 4.15 55.93 -16.39
C HIS A 25 3.83 54.47 -16.10
N PRO A 26 4.46 53.49 -16.82
CA PRO A 26 4.38 52.12 -16.40
C PRO A 26 5.17 51.97 -15.10
N ALA A 27 4.47 51.80 -14.00
CA ALA A 27 5.07 51.26 -12.79
C ALA A 27 5.59 49.86 -13.13
N MET A 28 6.88 49.76 -13.18
CA MET A 28 7.61 48.50 -13.31
C MET A 28 7.28 47.70 -12.03
N SER A 29 6.24 46.86 -12.10
CA SER A 29 5.99 45.85 -11.05
C SER A 29 7.18 44.89 -11.10
N THR A 30 8.10 45.03 -10.13
CA THR A 30 9.03 44.00 -9.78
C THR A 30 8.20 42.79 -9.36
N GLN A 31 8.03 41.88 -10.30
CA GLN A 31 7.51 40.55 -10.06
C GLN A 31 8.53 39.88 -9.13
N SER A 32 8.25 39.91 -7.83
CA SER A 32 8.96 39.11 -6.85
C SER A 32 8.74 37.68 -7.29
N ASP A 33 9.79 37.08 -7.83
CA ASP A 33 9.87 35.66 -8.13
C ASP A 33 9.89 34.93 -6.76
N SER A 34 8.70 34.84 -6.15
CA SER A 34 8.49 33.97 -5.00
C SER A 34 8.53 32.54 -5.51
N THR A 35 9.76 32.05 -5.70
CA THR A 35 10.01 30.61 -5.79
C THR A 35 9.58 30.03 -4.45
N THR A 36 8.30 29.72 -4.32
CA THR A 36 7.77 28.95 -3.21
C THR A 36 8.41 27.58 -3.34
N LYS A 37 9.58 27.39 -2.73
CA LYS A 37 10.11 26.03 -2.49
C LYS A 37 9.02 25.34 -1.71
N SER A 38 8.30 24.44 -2.37
CA SER A 38 7.35 23.53 -1.73
C SER A 38 8.16 22.80 -0.67
N HIS A 39 7.96 23.15 0.59
CA HIS A 39 8.63 22.52 1.71
C HIS A 39 7.93 21.17 1.90
N VAL A 40 8.50 20.11 1.30
CA VAL A 40 8.02 18.75 1.51
C VAL A 40 8.27 18.42 2.98
N ALA A 41 7.22 18.08 3.71
CA ALA A 41 7.34 17.68 5.10
C ALA A 41 8.20 16.39 5.19
N PRO A 42 9.14 16.29 6.15
CA PRO A 42 9.97 15.10 6.30
C PRO A 42 9.12 13.88 6.66
N ASN A 43 9.65 12.69 6.41
CA ASN A 43 9.04 11.45 6.88
C ASN A 43 9.07 11.38 8.42
N GLU A 44 8.01 10.86 9.03
CA GLU A 44 7.96 10.56 10.45
C GLU A 44 8.27 9.09 10.70
N PHE A 45 9.09 8.79 11.72
CA PHE A 45 9.47 7.44 12.12
C PHE A 45 9.17 7.17 13.60
N PRO A 46 8.89 5.91 13.99
CA PRO A 46 8.83 4.71 13.14
C PRO A 46 7.59 4.69 12.25
N LEU A 47 7.69 4.06 11.09
CA LEU A 47 6.55 3.86 10.19
C LEU A 47 5.52 2.95 10.84
N LYS A 48 4.24 3.32 10.69
CA LYS A 48 3.08 2.62 11.24
C LYS A 48 2.03 2.33 10.17
N PHE A 49 1.06 1.49 10.51
CA PHE A 49 -0.09 1.17 9.68
C PHE A 49 -1.37 1.07 10.51
N VAL A 50 -2.53 1.35 9.92
CA VAL A 50 -3.84 1.30 10.57
C VAL A 50 -4.78 0.28 9.97
N ASP A 51 -4.42 -0.23 8.81
CA ASP A 51 -5.08 -1.30 8.08
C ASP A 51 -4.05 -2.16 7.36
N HIS A 52 -4.43 -3.37 6.99
CA HIS A 52 -3.54 -4.30 6.29
C HIS A 52 -4.31 -5.20 5.33
N SER A 53 -3.58 -5.87 4.45
CA SER A 53 -4.06 -7.01 3.67
C SER A 53 -3.56 -8.30 4.34
N PHE A 54 -4.27 -9.40 4.12
CA PHE A 54 -3.92 -10.70 4.69
C PHE A 54 -4.03 -11.82 3.65
N GLU A 55 -3.09 -12.77 3.72
CA GLU A 55 -3.10 -13.99 2.92
C GLU A 55 -2.51 -15.15 3.71
N PRO A 56 -3.22 -16.27 3.92
CA PRO A 56 -2.65 -17.48 4.49
C PRO A 56 -2.18 -18.44 3.41
N TYR A 57 -1.11 -19.17 3.70
CA TYR A 57 -0.60 -20.28 2.90
C TYR A 57 -0.44 -21.53 3.75
N CYS A 58 -0.87 -22.67 3.24
CA CYS A 58 -0.70 -23.95 3.88
C CYS A 58 0.17 -24.87 3.01
N TYR A 59 1.23 -25.39 3.58
CA TYR A 59 2.15 -26.33 2.94
C TYR A 59 2.40 -27.54 3.84
N ASN A 60 2.60 -28.70 3.24
CA ASN A 60 2.90 -29.92 3.98
C ASN A 60 1.88 -30.20 5.11
N THR A 61 0.58 -30.05 4.81
CA THR A 61 -0.49 -30.33 5.77
C THR A 61 -1.50 -31.32 5.19
N LEU A 62 -2.10 -32.15 6.02
CA LEU A 62 -3.16 -33.07 5.64
C LEU A 62 -4.54 -32.39 5.61
N ALA A 63 -4.70 -31.34 6.40
CA ALA A 63 -5.84 -30.44 6.45
C ALA A 63 -5.35 -29.07 6.95
N CYS A 64 -5.96 -27.99 6.50
CA CYS A 64 -5.60 -26.64 6.96
C CYS A 64 -6.78 -25.68 6.84
N LYS A 65 -7.09 -25.00 7.93
CA LYS A 65 -8.15 -24.00 8.00
C LYS A 65 -7.65 -22.74 8.70
N VAL A 66 -7.85 -21.60 8.06
CA VAL A 66 -7.51 -20.28 8.61
C VAL A 66 -8.71 -19.37 8.53
N ILE A 67 -9.13 -18.83 9.68
CA ILE A 67 -10.18 -17.80 9.78
C ILE A 67 -9.55 -16.55 10.34
N TYR A 68 -9.71 -15.42 9.66
CA TYR A 68 -9.26 -14.11 10.11
C TYR A 68 -10.20 -13.01 9.64
N SER A 69 -10.45 -12.01 10.48
CA SER A 69 -11.39 -10.91 10.18
C SER A 69 -12.78 -11.40 9.71
N ASN A 70 -13.29 -12.46 10.33
CA ASN A 70 -14.56 -13.14 9.98
C ASN A 70 -14.58 -13.74 8.56
N TYR A 71 -13.43 -13.90 7.90
CA TYR A 71 -13.31 -14.53 6.60
C TYR A 71 -12.64 -15.91 6.73
N ASP A 72 -13.24 -16.93 6.12
CA ASP A 72 -12.71 -18.30 6.04
C ASP A 72 -11.93 -18.46 4.73
N PHE A 73 -10.61 -18.49 4.83
CA PHE A 73 -9.72 -18.53 3.66
C PHE A 73 -9.66 -19.90 2.96
N ASN A 74 -10.05 -20.96 3.66
CA ASN A 74 -9.97 -22.33 3.18
C ASN A 74 -11.35 -23.02 3.15
N LEU A 75 -12.43 -22.26 2.97
CA LEU A 75 -13.80 -22.77 3.07
C LEU A 75 -14.07 -24.01 2.21
N LEU A 76 -13.46 -24.08 1.01
CA LEU A 76 -13.67 -25.19 0.06
C LEU A 76 -12.62 -26.29 0.16
N ASP A 77 -11.45 -26.00 0.72
CA ASP A 77 -10.26 -26.87 0.66
C ASP A 77 -9.70 -27.25 2.04
N ALA A 78 -10.43 -26.94 3.13
CA ALA A 78 -9.95 -27.13 4.50
C ALA A 78 -9.47 -28.56 4.80
N ASP A 79 -10.13 -29.56 4.22
CA ASP A 79 -9.83 -30.99 4.39
C ASP A 79 -9.00 -31.57 3.24
N THR A 80 -8.48 -30.72 2.35
CA THR A 80 -7.66 -31.14 1.22
C THR A 80 -6.18 -31.06 1.61
N PRO A 81 -5.40 -32.15 1.46
CA PRO A 81 -3.97 -32.10 1.73
C PRO A 81 -3.24 -31.10 0.83
N SER A 82 -2.38 -30.29 1.43
CA SER A 82 -1.49 -29.38 0.70
C SER A 82 -0.07 -29.96 0.61
N GLY A 83 0.49 -29.91 -0.61
CA GLY A 83 1.83 -30.39 -0.90
C GLY A 83 2.93 -29.47 -0.36
N PRO A 84 4.20 -29.79 -0.68
CA PRO A 84 5.33 -28.93 -0.34
C PRO A 84 5.26 -27.58 -1.09
N PRO A 85 6.01 -26.57 -0.62
CA PRO A 85 6.18 -25.34 -1.38
C PRO A 85 6.65 -25.60 -2.83
N PRO A 86 6.16 -24.80 -3.82
CA PRO A 86 6.38 -25.10 -5.24
C PRO A 86 7.85 -24.93 -5.70
N SER A 87 8.64 -24.13 -5.00
CA SER A 87 10.05 -23.85 -5.34
C SER A 87 10.83 -23.36 -4.11
N PRO A 88 12.18 -23.34 -4.13
CA PRO A 88 12.96 -22.76 -3.03
C PRO A 88 12.69 -21.28 -2.77
N GLY A 89 12.35 -20.50 -3.81
CA GLY A 89 12.04 -19.06 -3.71
C GLY A 89 10.54 -18.72 -3.68
N TYR A 90 9.67 -19.66 -3.35
CA TYR A 90 8.22 -19.54 -3.45
C TYR A 90 7.61 -18.32 -2.76
N ARG A 91 8.30 -17.75 -1.78
CA ARG A 91 7.82 -16.56 -1.07
C ARG A 91 8.07 -15.25 -1.82
N ASP A 92 8.90 -15.28 -2.87
CA ASP A 92 9.25 -14.07 -3.63
C ASP A 92 8.03 -13.51 -4.40
N ASP A 93 7.04 -14.37 -4.70
CA ASP A 93 5.82 -14.03 -5.44
C ASP A 93 4.60 -13.74 -4.53
N TRP A 94 4.79 -13.68 -3.21
CA TRP A 94 3.66 -13.52 -2.28
C TRP A 94 3.05 -12.11 -2.27
N TRP A 95 3.70 -11.12 -2.83
CA TRP A 95 3.20 -9.74 -2.86
C TRP A 95 2.31 -9.49 -4.08
N PRO A 96 1.17 -8.75 -3.89
CA PRO A 96 0.51 -8.36 -2.63
C PRO A 96 -0.42 -9.44 -2.09
N ALA A 97 -0.80 -9.37 -0.80
CA ALA A 97 -1.85 -10.20 -0.24
C ALA A 97 -3.23 -9.83 -0.82
N SER A 98 -4.09 -10.81 -1.06
CA SER A 98 -5.33 -10.64 -1.83
C SER A 98 -6.50 -10.07 -1.02
N HIS A 99 -6.58 -10.32 0.28
CA HIS A 99 -7.69 -9.89 1.13
C HIS A 99 -7.33 -8.62 1.90
N GLY A 100 -7.73 -7.47 1.36
CA GLY A 100 -7.34 -6.14 1.87
C GLY A 100 -8.39 -5.42 2.71
N GLY A 101 -7.99 -4.27 3.26
CA GLY A 101 -8.89 -3.37 3.98
C GLY A 101 -9.23 -3.82 5.40
N ILE A 102 -8.44 -4.70 5.99
CA ILE A 102 -8.62 -5.17 7.37
C ILE A 102 -8.10 -4.10 8.32
N ARG A 103 -8.98 -3.52 9.13
CA ARG A 103 -8.57 -2.55 10.17
C ARG A 103 -7.86 -3.25 11.30
N ASN A 104 -6.83 -2.61 11.84
CA ASN A 104 -6.01 -3.11 12.95
C ASN A 104 -6.76 -3.08 14.28
N PHE A 105 -6.67 -4.10 15.10
CA PHE A 105 -6.52 -5.50 14.70
C PHE A 105 -7.83 -6.20 15.06
N PRO A 106 -8.38 -7.08 14.21
CA PRO A 106 -9.52 -7.88 14.60
C PRO A 106 -9.11 -8.94 15.63
N SER A 107 -10.04 -9.81 16.02
CA SER A 107 -9.73 -10.97 16.85
C SER A 107 -8.58 -11.79 16.25
N PRO A 108 -7.79 -12.50 17.08
CA PRO A 108 -6.71 -13.36 16.61
C PRO A 108 -7.14 -14.29 15.47
N ALA A 109 -6.23 -14.57 14.53
CA ALA A 109 -6.48 -15.54 13.48
C ALA A 109 -6.61 -16.94 14.09
N GLU A 110 -7.71 -17.64 13.77
CA GLU A 110 -7.92 -19.03 14.18
C GLU A 110 -7.33 -19.94 13.13
N VAL A 111 -6.35 -20.76 13.52
CA VAL A 111 -5.65 -21.70 12.67
C VAL A 111 -5.85 -23.11 13.19
N ARG A 112 -6.37 -24.01 12.35
CA ARG A 112 -6.50 -25.43 12.62
C ARG A 112 -5.90 -26.21 11.48
N TRP A 113 -5.02 -27.16 11.78
CA TRP A 113 -4.39 -27.96 10.75
C TRP A 113 -4.00 -29.34 11.26
N THR A 114 -3.73 -30.23 10.32
CA THR A 114 -3.16 -31.55 10.60
C THR A 114 -1.80 -31.62 9.91
N SER A 115 -0.73 -31.85 10.67
CA SER A 115 0.63 -32.02 10.17
C SER A 115 0.81 -33.35 9.44
N LEU A 116 1.93 -33.53 8.72
CA LEU A 116 2.19 -34.76 7.94
C LEU A 116 2.26 -36.03 8.78
N ASP A 117 2.61 -35.92 10.06
CA ASP A 117 2.60 -37.07 10.99
C ASP A 117 1.18 -37.42 11.51
N GLY A 118 0.16 -36.71 11.04
CA GLY A 118 -1.24 -36.92 11.45
C GLY A 118 -1.64 -36.25 12.75
N ALA A 119 -0.76 -35.46 13.38
CA ALA A 119 -1.10 -34.71 14.58
C ALA A 119 -2.01 -33.52 14.25
N ALA A 120 -3.12 -33.39 14.98
CA ALA A 120 -4.00 -32.23 14.89
C ALA A 120 -3.51 -31.08 15.78
N HIS A 121 -3.50 -29.88 15.24
CA HIS A 121 -3.07 -28.67 15.91
C HIS A 121 -4.13 -27.58 15.82
N GLU A 122 -4.16 -26.71 16.83
CA GLU A 122 -4.98 -25.50 16.84
C GLU A 122 -4.20 -24.36 17.48
N MET A 123 -4.29 -23.15 16.90
CA MET A 123 -3.68 -21.95 17.43
C MET A 123 -4.51 -20.70 17.14
N LYS A 124 -4.49 -19.76 18.10
CA LYS A 124 -4.94 -18.39 17.91
C LYS A 124 -3.72 -17.48 17.75
N VAL A 125 -3.50 -16.96 16.54
CA VAL A 125 -2.37 -16.10 16.22
C VAL A 125 -2.78 -14.64 16.40
N ASP A 126 -2.26 -14.01 17.46
CA ASP A 126 -2.56 -12.62 17.80
C ASP A 126 -1.69 -11.65 16.99
N MET A 127 -2.24 -11.12 15.89
CA MET A 127 -1.55 -10.16 15.03
C MET A 127 -1.24 -8.86 15.78
N GLY A 128 -2.13 -8.40 16.66
CA GLY A 128 -1.89 -7.21 17.50
C GLY A 128 -0.73 -7.39 18.45
N GLY A 129 -0.59 -8.58 19.02
CA GLY A 129 0.54 -8.95 19.86
C GLY A 129 1.86 -9.05 19.10
N ILE A 130 1.84 -9.53 17.85
CA ILE A 130 3.01 -9.65 16.98
C ILE A 130 3.45 -8.25 16.49
N PHE A 131 2.55 -7.46 15.94
CA PHE A 131 2.84 -6.13 15.38
C PHE A 131 2.57 -5.01 16.41
N LYS A 132 3.22 -5.11 17.57
CA LYS A 132 3.06 -4.13 18.66
C LYS A 132 3.26 -2.69 18.17
N ASN A 133 2.39 -1.80 18.64
CA ASN A 133 2.39 -0.38 18.29
C ASN A 133 2.16 -0.13 16.78
N GLU A 134 1.55 -1.10 16.07
CA GLU A 134 1.22 -0.95 14.63
C GLU A 134 2.45 -0.66 13.76
N ARG A 135 3.61 -1.14 14.16
CA ARG A 135 4.88 -0.85 13.49
C ARG A 135 5.02 -1.65 12.20
N VAL A 136 5.35 -0.94 11.12
CA VAL A 136 5.71 -1.58 9.83
C VAL A 136 7.11 -2.20 9.94
N LEU A 137 7.24 -3.43 9.43
CA LEU A 137 8.54 -4.11 9.31
C LEU A 137 9.04 -3.98 7.86
N TYR A 138 10.26 -3.49 7.71
CA TYR A 138 10.94 -3.30 6.42
C TYR A 138 12.46 -3.38 6.59
N LYS A 139 13.18 -3.58 5.48
CA LYS A 139 14.67 -3.70 5.48
C LYS A 139 15.37 -2.49 4.87
N VAL A 140 14.62 -1.52 4.32
CA VAL A 140 15.16 -0.29 3.76
C VAL A 140 15.67 0.58 4.91
N PRO A 141 16.92 1.05 4.91
CA PRO A 141 17.37 2.05 5.88
C PRO A 141 16.56 3.34 5.78
N ASP A 142 16.18 3.95 6.92
CA ASP A 142 15.32 5.14 6.95
C ASP A 142 15.84 6.29 6.04
N ARG A 143 17.17 6.49 5.99
CA ARG A 143 17.84 7.48 5.13
C ARG A 143 17.71 7.23 3.62
N GLU A 144 17.32 6.02 3.22
CA GLU A 144 17.15 5.60 1.82
C GLU A 144 15.69 5.68 1.38
N ILE A 145 14.77 5.93 2.31
CA ILE A 145 13.35 6.14 2.00
C ILE A 145 13.19 7.50 1.33
N LEU A 146 12.38 7.54 0.27
CA LEU A 146 12.10 8.77 -0.46
C LEU A 146 11.47 9.81 0.47
N ASP A 147 12.02 11.02 0.50
CA ASP A 147 11.56 12.09 1.37
C ASP A 147 10.10 12.48 1.09
N GLY A 148 9.37 12.81 2.17
CA GLY A 148 8.01 13.34 2.11
C GLY A 148 6.94 12.35 1.66
N ILE A 149 7.26 11.07 1.58
CA ILE A 149 6.27 10.02 1.25
C ILE A 149 5.43 9.66 2.48
N PHE A 150 6.02 9.72 3.67
CA PHE A 150 5.36 9.35 4.93
C PHE A 150 5.37 10.51 5.94
N PRO A 151 4.77 11.68 5.62
CA PRO A 151 4.82 12.86 6.48
C PRO A 151 4.05 12.69 7.80
N GLN A 152 3.25 11.63 7.93
CA GLN A 152 2.53 11.24 9.14
C GLN A 152 3.01 9.88 9.68
N GLY A 153 4.10 9.35 9.13
CA GLY A 153 4.61 8.03 9.50
C GLY A 153 3.69 6.86 9.13
N LEU A 154 2.67 7.06 8.27
CA LEU A 154 1.70 6.03 7.93
C LEU A 154 1.98 5.40 6.57
N VAL A 155 2.03 4.07 6.54
CA VAL A 155 2.11 3.23 5.35
C VAL A 155 0.75 2.63 5.08
N ALA A 156 0.26 2.75 3.84
CA ALA A 156 -1.02 2.20 3.44
C ALA A 156 -0.92 0.68 3.25
N GLY A 157 -1.80 -0.06 3.92
CA GLY A 157 -2.12 -1.46 3.68
C GLY A 157 -0.94 -2.42 3.48
N PRO A 158 0.03 -2.53 4.42
CA PRO A 158 1.04 -3.57 4.30
C PRO A 158 0.38 -4.95 4.22
N SER A 159 1.05 -5.91 3.58
CA SER A 159 0.57 -7.28 3.48
C SER A 159 1.11 -8.10 4.65
N ILE A 160 0.22 -8.80 5.35
CA ILE A 160 0.55 -9.78 6.38
C ILE A 160 0.29 -11.16 5.78
N PHE A 161 1.28 -12.05 5.88
CA PHE A 161 1.17 -13.42 5.42
C PHE A 161 1.31 -14.37 6.61
N LEU A 162 0.41 -15.33 6.69
CA LEU A 162 0.47 -16.43 7.66
C LEU A 162 0.79 -17.72 6.92
N GLU A 163 1.89 -18.34 7.23
CA GLU A 163 2.28 -19.63 6.64
C GLU A 163 2.15 -20.73 7.67
N VAL A 164 1.43 -21.78 7.31
CA VAL A 164 1.45 -23.08 8.02
C VAL A 164 2.28 -24.03 7.17
N ASN A 165 3.35 -24.56 7.72
CA ASN A 165 4.20 -25.52 7.01
C ASN A 165 4.55 -26.68 7.95
N ASP A 166 3.87 -27.81 7.76
CA ASP A 166 3.90 -28.98 8.63
C ASP A 166 3.58 -28.57 10.09
N ARG A 167 4.56 -28.58 10.98
CA ARG A 167 4.42 -28.26 12.41
C ARG A 167 4.77 -26.81 12.74
N THR A 168 5.05 -25.99 11.73
CA THR A 168 5.51 -24.61 11.96
C THR A 168 4.52 -23.60 11.41
N ILE A 169 4.24 -22.56 12.22
CA ILE A 169 3.54 -21.36 11.79
C ILE A 169 4.53 -20.22 11.74
N ASN A 170 4.52 -19.48 10.63
CA ASN A 170 5.28 -18.26 10.45
C ASN A 170 4.35 -17.08 10.11
N VAL A 171 4.66 -15.89 10.61
CA VAL A 171 3.97 -14.65 10.23
C VAL A 171 5.01 -13.71 9.62
N TYR A 172 4.70 -13.20 8.44
CA TYR A 172 5.54 -12.27 7.71
C TYR A 172 4.79 -10.96 7.45
N MET A 173 5.55 -9.91 7.20
CA MET A 173 5.04 -8.65 6.66
C MET A 173 5.83 -8.26 5.43
N ALA A 174 5.14 -7.71 4.43
CA ALA A 174 5.73 -6.97 3.32
C ALA A 174 5.02 -5.62 3.16
N ALA A 175 5.79 -4.56 2.97
CA ALA A 175 5.28 -3.22 2.74
C ALA A 175 6.03 -2.60 1.55
N MET A 176 5.32 -1.86 0.70
CA MET A 176 5.94 -1.11 -0.37
C MET A 176 6.61 0.14 0.20
N ILE A 177 7.92 0.19 0.20
CA ILE A 177 8.73 1.30 0.70
C ILE A 177 9.41 2.00 -0.48
N PRO A 178 8.95 3.20 -0.88
CA PRO A 178 9.62 4.00 -1.91
C PRO A 178 11.03 4.42 -1.50
N THR A 179 11.97 4.34 -2.44
CA THR A 179 13.40 4.59 -2.21
C THR A 179 13.91 5.75 -3.06
N THR A 180 14.95 6.45 -2.57
CA THR A 180 15.62 7.52 -3.32
C THR A 180 16.37 6.97 -4.52
N ALA A 181 16.97 5.78 -4.38
CA ALA A 181 17.74 5.13 -5.44
C ALA A 181 16.89 4.13 -6.24
N GLU A 182 17.25 3.93 -7.51
CA GLU A 182 16.73 2.86 -8.34
C GLU A 182 17.25 1.51 -7.84
N GLN A 183 16.36 0.53 -7.75
CA GLN A 183 16.72 -0.84 -7.36
C GLN A 183 17.31 -1.62 -8.55
N ILE A 184 16.95 -1.23 -9.76
CA ILE A 184 17.48 -1.75 -11.03
C ILE A 184 18.12 -0.57 -11.76
N PRO A 185 19.44 -0.54 -11.96
CA PRO A 185 20.15 0.55 -12.62
C PRO A 185 19.54 0.88 -14.00
N GLY A 186 19.24 2.17 -14.24
CA GLY A 186 18.63 2.66 -15.47
C GLY A 186 17.11 2.46 -15.58
N ASN A 187 16.46 1.84 -14.59
CA ASN A 187 15.01 1.72 -14.52
C ASN A 187 14.43 2.69 -13.49
N LYS A 188 14.01 3.87 -13.93
CA LYS A 188 13.42 4.90 -13.07
C LYS A 188 12.13 4.49 -12.34
N TYR A 189 11.51 3.39 -12.75
CA TYR A 189 10.30 2.85 -12.12
C TYR A 189 10.60 1.82 -11.03
N SER A 190 11.86 1.46 -10.82
CA SER A 190 12.29 0.51 -9.77
C SER A 190 12.64 1.19 -8.43
N ARG A 191 11.97 2.29 -8.09
CA ARG A 191 12.24 3.06 -6.87
C ARG A 191 11.33 2.67 -5.72
N ALA A 192 11.21 1.37 -5.48
CA ALA A 192 10.52 0.83 -4.32
C ALA A 192 11.03 -0.57 -3.98
N ARG A 193 10.92 -0.95 -2.71
CA ARG A 193 11.18 -2.31 -2.22
C ARG A 193 9.99 -2.85 -1.48
N THR A 194 9.78 -4.16 -1.59
CA THR A 194 8.73 -4.92 -0.92
C THR A 194 9.34 -6.12 -0.20
N ASP A 195 10.33 -5.85 0.66
CA ASP A 195 11.02 -6.92 1.38
C ASP A 195 10.06 -7.71 2.26
N LEU A 196 10.07 -9.02 2.13
CA LEU A 196 9.37 -9.90 3.06
C LEU A 196 10.20 -10.02 4.36
N VAL A 197 9.56 -9.70 5.48
CA VAL A 197 10.17 -9.72 6.81
C VAL A 197 9.45 -10.72 7.69
N LEU A 198 10.16 -11.71 8.24
CA LEU A 198 9.62 -12.62 9.25
C LEU A 198 9.39 -11.83 10.54
N ALA A 199 8.14 -11.78 10.99
CA ALA A 199 7.72 -11.11 12.21
C ALA A 199 7.67 -12.05 13.41
N TRP A 200 7.26 -13.30 13.18
CA TRP A 200 7.06 -14.28 14.23
C TRP A 200 7.07 -15.71 13.69
N THR A 201 7.48 -16.66 14.52
CA THR A 201 7.48 -18.08 14.22
C THR A 201 7.16 -18.90 15.45
N HIS A 202 6.50 -20.05 15.27
CA HIS A 202 6.25 -21.06 16.30
C HIS A 202 6.28 -22.47 15.69
N THR A 203 6.89 -23.41 16.39
CA THR A 203 6.95 -24.83 15.99
C THR A 203 6.47 -25.72 17.13
N TYR A 204 5.64 -26.71 16.80
CA TYR A 204 5.06 -27.71 17.69
C TYR A 204 5.91 -28.97 17.81
#